data_21322ba249e0835109fd01bf45fc40c1
#
_entry.id   21322ba249e0835109fd01bf45fc40c1
#
_cell.length_a   1.000
_cell.length_b   1.000
_cell.length_c   1.000
_cell.angle_alpha   90.00
_cell.angle_beta   90.00
_cell.angle_gamma   90.00
#
_symmetry.space_group_name_H-M   'P 1'
#
loop_
_entity.id
_entity.type
_entity.pdbx_description
1 polymer ?
#
loop_
_entity_poly.entity_id
_entity_poly.type
_entity_poly.pdbx_seq_one_letter_code
_entity_poly.pdbx_strand_id
1 'polypeptide(L)'
;MIKKCLVLSFMLLSFNAFSIEVSEETAIAKIEEFFYLLDVDRYEKNEFSKVVTEDFQIFEDGLNLDLDSFHEFVTEATGTIVKTDWVLSDFKVTLSTDSAHISYYNNGVFTTSNGENIYSFWMESVYLIIDEGELKVQFLQSDIVERETR
;
A
#
# COMPACT_ATOMS: atom_id res chain seq x y z
N MET A 1 23.79 -23.36 61.14
CA MET A 1 23.90 -23.40 59.65
C MET A 1 22.54 -23.01 59.07
N ILE A 2 22.40 -21.77 58.62
CA ILE A 2 21.14 -21.22 58.06
C ILE A 2 21.24 -21.29 56.55
N LYS A 3 20.43 -22.17 55.93
CA LYS A 3 20.30 -22.25 54.46
C LYS A 3 19.44 -21.06 53.95
N LYS A 4 20.06 -20.14 53.24
CA LYS A 4 19.36 -19.07 52.53
C LYS A 4 18.74 -19.68 51.26
N CYS A 5 17.42 -19.81 51.22
CA CYS A 5 16.67 -20.04 49.98
C CYS A 5 16.61 -18.76 49.16
N LEU A 6 17.26 -18.75 48.00
CA LEU A 6 17.18 -17.71 47.00
C LEU A 6 15.92 -17.94 46.15
N VAL A 7 14.87 -17.17 46.39
CA VAL A 7 13.67 -17.19 45.54
C VAL A 7 13.91 -16.30 44.34
N LEU A 8 14.18 -16.95 43.18
CA LEU A 8 14.30 -16.29 41.90
C LEU A 8 12.92 -15.95 41.37
N SER A 9 12.47 -14.71 41.55
CA SER A 9 11.18 -14.21 41.02
C SER A 9 11.34 -13.98 39.52
N PHE A 10 10.76 -14.89 38.73
CA PHE A 10 10.68 -14.78 37.29
C PHE A 10 9.55 -13.78 36.95
N MET A 11 9.91 -12.53 36.64
CA MET A 11 8.99 -11.48 36.22
C MET A 11 8.64 -11.79 34.76
N LEU A 12 7.49 -12.43 34.54
CA LEU A 12 6.89 -12.61 33.20
C LEU A 12 6.46 -11.23 32.67
N LEU A 13 7.29 -10.63 31.83
CA LEU A 13 6.91 -9.49 31.01
C LEU A 13 5.92 -10.00 29.96
N SER A 14 4.64 -9.78 30.21
CA SER A 14 3.59 -9.97 29.20
C SER A 14 3.77 -8.89 28.12
N PHE A 15 4.38 -9.24 27.02
CA PHE A 15 4.30 -8.46 25.80
C PHE A 15 2.86 -8.54 25.31
N ASN A 16 2.08 -7.48 25.53
CA ASN A 16 0.85 -7.29 24.78
C ASN A 16 1.27 -7.01 23.33
N ALA A 17 1.28 -8.04 22.48
CA ALA A 17 1.31 -7.83 21.05
C ALA A 17 -0.01 -7.14 20.71
N PHE A 18 0.03 -5.85 20.38
CA PHE A 18 -1.08 -5.18 19.72
C PHE A 18 -1.22 -5.83 18.36
N SER A 19 -2.17 -6.73 18.21
CA SER A 19 -2.58 -7.20 16.89
C SER A 19 -3.38 -6.07 16.26
N ILE A 20 -2.98 -5.63 15.07
CA ILE A 20 -3.79 -4.74 14.25
C ILE A 20 -5.11 -5.48 13.94
N GLU A 21 -6.22 -4.83 14.22
CA GLU A 21 -7.54 -5.33 13.81
C GLU A 21 -7.77 -4.96 12.35
N VAL A 22 -8.06 -5.96 11.52
CA VAL A 22 -8.46 -5.73 10.13
C VAL A 22 -9.90 -5.24 10.13
N SER A 23 -10.08 -3.97 9.79
CA SER A 23 -11.38 -3.30 9.69
C SER A 23 -11.49 -2.60 8.33
N GLU A 24 -12.71 -2.18 7.97
CA GLU A 24 -12.93 -1.38 6.77
C GLU A 24 -12.09 -0.09 6.80
N GLU A 25 -12.07 0.61 7.94
CA GLU A 25 -11.31 1.83 8.13
C GLU A 25 -9.79 1.62 7.97
N THR A 26 -9.21 0.58 8.61
CA THR A 26 -7.77 0.30 8.51
C THR A 26 -7.37 -0.17 7.12
N ALA A 27 -8.26 -0.89 6.42
CA ALA A 27 -8.01 -1.35 5.06
C ALA A 27 -8.04 -0.19 4.05
N ILE A 28 -9.03 0.71 4.13
CA ILE A 28 -9.08 1.92 3.29
C ILE A 28 -7.89 2.83 3.58
N ALA A 29 -7.58 3.10 4.85
CA ALA A 29 -6.44 3.92 5.23
C ALA A 29 -5.11 3.37 4.66
N LYS A 30 -4.94 2.04 4.59
CA LYS A 30 -3.73 1.44 4.02
C LYS A 30 -3.63 1.68 2.50
N ILE A 31 -4.70 1.60 1.74
CA ILE A 31 -4.65 1.91 0.30
C ILE A 31 -4.48 3.42 0.05
N GLU A 32 -5.06 4.27 0.88
CA GLU A 32 -4.80 5.72 0.82
C GLU A 32 -3.32 6.03 1.13
N GLU A 33 -2.70 5.36 2.10
CA GLU A 33 -1.26 5.45 2.38
C GLU A 33 -0.40 4.99 1.20
N PHE A 34 -0.79 3.89 0.54
CA PHE A 34 -0.11 3.40 -0.67
C PHE A 34 -0.06 4.48 -1.76
N PHE A 35 -1.20 5.12 -2.09
CA PHE A 35 -1.24 6.19 -3.09
C PHE A 35 -0.57 7.48 -2.60
N TYR A 36 -0.62 7.79 -1.31
CA TYR A 36 0.11 8.91 -0.72
C TYR A 36 1.63 8.76 -0.93
N LEU A 37 2.17 7.55 -0.74
CA LEU A 37 3.59 7.26 -0.97
C LEU A 37 3.94 7.12 -2.46
N LEU A 38 2.97 6.85 -3.31
CA LEU A 38 3.14 6.78 -4.76
C LEU A 38 3.17 8.15 -5.45
N ASP A 39 2.82 9.23 -4.72
CA ASP A 39 2.91 10.59 -5.24
C ASP A 39 4.36 10.90 -5.69
N VAL A 40 4.50 11.47 -6.89
CA VAL A 40 5.81 11.73 -7.51
C VAL A 40 6.77 12.54 -6.62
N ASP A 41 6.23 13.42 -5.77
CA ASP A 41 7.02 14.25 -4.84
C ASP A 41 7.45 13.49 -3.58
N ARG A 42 6.91 12.28 -3.31
CA ARG A 42 7.12 11.51 -2.08
C ARG A 42 7.67 10.11 -2.32
N TYR A 43 7.61 9.64 -3.57
CA TYR A 43 8.00 8.28 -3.86
C TYR A 43 9.46 8.01 -3.52
N GLU A 44 9.63 7.13 -2.52
CA GLU A 44 10.93 6.60 -2.11
C GLU A 44 10.79 5.08 -1.96
N LYS A 45 11.59 4.30 -2.70
CA LYS A 45 11.48 2.83 -2.72
C LYS A 45 11.44 2.21 -1.33
N ASN A 46 12.34 2.65 -0.42
CA ASN A 46 12.42 2.08 0.92
C ASN A 46 11.21 2.40 1.79
N GLU A 47 10.57 3.56 1.62
CA GLU A 47 9.35 3.93 2.34
C GLU A 47 8.15 3.18 1.74
N PHE A 48 8.05 3.12 0.42
CA PHE A 48 7.00 2.37 -0.26
C PHE A 48 7.05 0.87 0.07
N SER A 49 8.24 0.28 0.20
CA SER A 49 8.41 -1.14 0.58
C SER A 49 7.85 -1.47 1.97
N LYS A 50 7.57 -0.49 2.83
CA LYS A 50 6.97 -0.73 4.16
C LYS A 50 5.46 -0.98 4.09
N VAL A 51 4.79 -0.51 3.05
CA VAL A 51 3.33 -0.64 2.88
C VAL A 51 2.92 -1.81 1.99
N VAL A 52 3.89 -2.49 1.39
CA VAL A 52 3.69 -3.67 0.55
C VAL A 52 4.40 -4.89 1.15
N THR A 53 4.00 -6.09 0.76
CA THR A 53 4.70 -7.33 1.15
C THR A 53 5.97 -7.55 0.31
N GLU A 54 6.86 -8.45 0.76
CA GLU A 54 8.06 -8.82 -0.01
C GLU A 54 7.70 -9.47 -1.36
N ASP A 55 6.60 -10.22 -1.41
CA ASP A 55 6.06 -10.85 -2.62
C ASP A 55 4.99 -10.01 -3.34
N PHE A 56 5.02 -8.68 -3.14
CA PHE A 56 4.11 -7.74 -3.80
C PHE A 56 4.05 -7.95 -5.30
N GLN A 57 2.83 -7.93 -5.84
CA GLN A 57 2.55 -8.03 -7.26
C GLN A 57 1.51 -6.99 -7.68
N ILE A 58 1.72 -6.37 -8.82
CA ILE A 58 0.71 -5.50 -9.45
C ILE A 58 0.54 -5.86 -10.93
N PHE A 59 -0.72 -5.89 -11.38
CA PHE A 59 -1.06 -5.86 -12.79
C PHE A 59 -1.44 -4.44 -13.18
N GLU A 60 -0.63 -3.82 -14.04
CA GLU A 60 -0.80 -2.43 -14.50
C GLU A 60 -0.58 -2.35 -16.00
N ASP A 61 -1.53 -1.80 -16.74
CA ASP A 61 -1.47 -1.62 -18.22
C ASP A 61 -1.06 -2.90 -19.00
N GLY A 62 -1.50 -4.08 -18.52
CA GLY A 62 -1.16 -5.38 -19.11
C GLY A 62 0.22 -5.92 -18.72
N LEU A 63 0.94 -5.24 -17.86
CA LEU A 63 2.20 -5.70 -17.28
C LEU A 63 1.94 -6.50 -16.00
N ASN A 64 2.84 -7.42 -15.69
CA ASN A 64 2.91 -8.12 -14.42
C ASN A 64 4.22 -7.72 -13.74
N LEU A 65 4.11 -6.91 -12.70
CA LEU A 65 5.25 -6.30 -12.03
C LEU A 65 5.34 -6.80 -10.57
N ASP A 66 6.53 -7.13 -10.15
CA ASP A 66 6.94 -7.26 -8.76
C ASP A 66 7.42 -5.90 -8.21
N LEU A 67 7.83 -5.84 -6.96
CA LEU A 67 8.25 -4.59 -6.32
C LEU A 67 9.43 -3.91 -7.04
N ASP A 68 10.41 -4.69 -7.53
CA ASP A 68 11.59 -4.12 -8.19
C ASP A 68 11.24 -3.54 -9.56
N SER A 69 10.51 -4.30 -10.38
CA SER A 69 10.03 -3.83 -11.70
C SER A 69 8.98 -2.71 -11.59
N PHE A 70 8.16 -2.71 -10.54
CA PHE A 70 7.26 -1.59 -10.25
C PHE A 70 8.04 -0.33 -9.87
N HIS A 71 9.10 -0.45 -9.06
CA HIS A 71 9.99 0.67 -8.75
C HIS A 71 10.62 1.27 -10.02
N GLU A 72 11.11 0.44 -10.95
CA GLU A 72 11.64 0.90 -12.24
C GLU A 72 10.57 1.64 -13.03
N PHE A 73 9.36 1.06 -13.15
CA PHE A 73 8.21 1.67 -13.83
C PHE A 73 7.85 3.06 -13.28
N VAL A 74 7.76 3.21 -11.95
CA VAL A 74 7.48 4.51 -11.32
C VAL A 74 8.62 5.50 -11.54
N THR A 75 9.87 5.05 -11.43
CA THR A 75 11.06 5.91 -11.62
C THR A 75 11.16 6.45 -13.03
N GLU A 76 10.81 5.65 -14.04
CA GLU A 76 10.75 6.12 -15.44
C GLU A 76 9.67 7.19 -15.63
N ALA A 77 8.50 7.01 -15.01
CA ALA A 77 7.40 7.97 -15.07
C ALA A 77 7.77 9.32 -14.43
N THR A 78 8.52 9.34 -13.31
CA THR A 78 8.95 10.57 -12.61
C THR A 78 9.89 11.45 -13.46
N GLY A 79 10.50 10.93 -14.52
CA GLY A 79 11.30 11.71 -15.47
C GLY A 79 10.49 12.72 -16.28
N THR A 80 9.17 12.54 -16.39
CA THR A 80 8.28 13.39 -17.18
C THR A 80 7.12 13.98 -16.38
N ILE A 81 6.70 13.31 -15.33
CA ILE A 81 5.60 13.74 -14.43
C ILE A 81 6.20 14.57 -13.28
N VAL A 82 5.66 15.75 -13.04
CA VAL A 82 6.11 16.68 -11.99
C VAL A 82 5.09 16.83 -10.86
N LYS A 83 3.87 16.34 -11.04
CA LYS A 83 2.82 16.35 -10.02
C LYS A 83 1.85 15.21 -10.28
N THR A 84 1.39 14.58 -9.20
CA THR A 84 0.30 13.61 -9.20
C THR A 84 -0.80 14.06 -8.25
N ASP A 85 -2.05 13.85 -8.62
CA ASP A 85 -3.21 14.02 -7.74
C ASP A 85 -4.08 12.76 -7.86
N TRP A 86 -4.41 12.12 -6.74
CA TRP A 86 -5.19 10.90 -6.67
C TRP A 86 -6.51 11.12 -5.97
N VAL A 87 -7.59 10.58 -6.52
CA VAL A 87 -8.92 10.58 -5.90
C VAL A 87 -9.48 9.16 -5.94
N LEU A 88 -9.47 8.50 -4.78
CA LEU A 88 -10.04 7.18 -4.57
C LEU A 88 -11.49 7.31 -4.12
N SER A 89 -12.38 6.47 -4.64
CA SER A 89 -13.82 6.52 -4.32
C SER A 89 -14.51 5.17 -4.45
N ASP A 90 -15.76 5.10 -3.96
CA ASP A 90 -16.66 3.97 -4.11
C ASP A 90 -16.09 2.62 -3.61
N PHE A 91 -15.43 2.68 -2.46
CA PHE A 91 -14.84 1.52 -1.82
C PHE A 91 -15.88 0.43 -1.49
N LYS A 92 -15.54 -0.81 -1.85
CA LYS A 92 -16.24 -2.02 -1.39
C LYS A 92 -15.23 -2.94 -0.72
N VAL A 93 -15.38 -3.11 0.58
CA VAL A 93 -14.45 -3.87 1.42
C VAL A 93 -15.05 -5.22 1.78
N THR A 94 -14.25 -6.27 1.63
CA THR A 94 -14.54 -7.62 2.14
C THR A 94 -13.44 -7.99 3.12
N LEU A 95 -13.83 -8.33 4.35
CA LEU A 95 -12.91 -8.59 5.46
C LEU A 95 -12.80 -10.08 5.76
N SER A 96 -11.60 -10.49 6.18
CA SER A 96 -11.30 -11.73 6.86
C SER A 96 -10.59 -11.43 8.20
N THR A 97 -10.17 -12.46 8.92
CA THR A 97 -9.49 -12.29 10.23
C THR A 97 -8.13 -11.59 10.08
N ASP A 98 -7.43 -11.85 8.99
CA ASP A 98 -6.04 -11.46 8.75
C ASP A 98 -5.81 -10.83 7.37
N SER A 99 -6.90 -10.53 6.65
CA SER A 99 -6.83 -9.99 5.29
C SER A 99 -8.05 -9.16 4.93
N ALA A 100 -7.91 -8.33 3.91
CA ALA A 100 -9.00 -7.59 3.30
C ALA A 100 -8.86 -7.56 1.77
N HIS A 101 -9.99 -7.52 1.09
CA HIS A 101 -10.07 -7.22 -0.34
C HIS A 101 -10.89 -5.95 -0.52
N ILE A 102 -10.38 -5.01 -1.30
CA ILE A 102 -11.08 -3.76 -1.62
C ILE A 102 -11.17 -3.63 -3.13
N SER A 103 -12.34 -3.29 -3.66
CA SER A 103 -12.48 -2.72 -5.00
C SER A 103 -12.90 -1.27 -4.91
N TYR A 104 -12.38 -0.44 -5.80
CA TYR A 104 -12.60 1.01 -5.78
C TYR A 104 -12.37 1.64 -7.15
N TYR A 105 -12.75 2.90 -7.31
CA TYR A 105 -12.41 3.73 -8.45
C TYR A 105 -11.26 4.66 -8.08
N ASN A 106 -10.34 4.84 -9.04
CA ASN A 106 -9.23 5.75 -8.90
C ASN A 106 -9.23 6.75 -10.06
N ASN A 107 -9.20 8.04 -9.75
CA ASN A 107 -9.01 9.11 -10.70
C ASN A 107 -7.66 9.77 -10.43
N GLY A 108 -6.75 9.69 -11.39
CA GLY A 108 -5.43 10.30 -11.33
C GLY A 108 -5.30 11.47 -12.29
N VAL A 109 -4.64 12.53 -11.84
CA VAL A 109 -4.21 13.63 -12.70
C VAL A 109 -2.70 13.76 -12.60
N PHE A 110 -2.02 13.62 -13.73
CA PHE A 110 -0.57 13.74 -13.82
C PHE A 110 -0.22 15.00 -14.59
N THR A 111 0.48 15.92 -13.95
CA THR A 111 1.01 17.10 -14.62
C THR A 111 2.42 16.79 -15.15
N THR A 112 2.62 16.98 -16.42
CA THR A 112 3.90 16.76 -17.08
C THR A 112 4.81 17.99 -16.98
N SER A 113 6.10 17.81 -17.20
CA SER A 113 7.09 18.91 -17.17
C SER A 113 6.86 19.99 -18.23
N ASN A 114 6.11 19.69 -19.31
CA ASN A 114 5.71 20.69 -20.33
C ASN A 114 4.37 21.39 -20.01
N GLY A 115 3.73 21.04 -18.87
CA GLY A 115 2.50 21.67 -18.39
C GLY A 115 1.20 21.07 -18.90
N GLU A 116 1.23 19.95 -19.61
CA GLU A 116 0.04 19.18 -19.98
C GLU A 116 -0.45 18.36 -18.79
N ASN A 117 -1.77 18.15 -18.72
CA ASN A 117 -2.38 17.25 -17.75
C ASN A 117 -2.86 15.96 -18.43
N ILE A 118 -2.50 14.82 -17.85
CA ILE A 118 -3.00 13.51 -18.23
C ILE A 118 -4.03 13.10 -17.17
N TYR A 119 -5.27 12.93 -17.59
CA TYR A 119 -6.37 12.45 -16.76
C TYR A 119 -6.55 10.97 -17.01
N SER A 120 -6.56 10.19 -15.96
CA SER A 120 -6.73 8.75 -16.05
C SER A 120 -7.76 8.27 -15.06
N PHE A 121 -8.58 7.30 -15.48
CA PHE A 121 -9.57 6.66 -14.65
C PHE A 121 -9.34 5.15 -14.67
N TRP A 122 -9.27 4.55 -13.47
CA TRP A 122 -9.11 3.12 -13.28
C TRP A 122 -10.23 2.50 -12.46
N MET A 123 -10.49 1.24 -12.73
CA MET A 123 -11.15 0.32 -11.81
C MET A 123 -10.08 -0.58 -11.20
N GLU A 124 -10.00 -0.55 -9.89
CA GLU A 124 -8.93 -1.23 -9.18
C GLU A 124 -9.46 -2.21 -8.13
N SER A 125 -8.68 -3.24 -7.86
CA SER A 125 -8.90 -4.10 -6.72
C SER A 125 -7.58 -4.46 -6.04
N VAL A 126 -7.58 -4.45 -4.70
CA VAL A 126 -6.40 -4.68 -3.89
C VAL A 126 -6.67 -5.78 -2.87
N TYR A 127 -5.68 -6.63 -2.67
CA TYR A 127 -5.65 -7.62 -1.60
C TYR A 127 -4.60 -7.24 -0.56
N LEU A 128 -5.05 -7.15 0.67
CA LEU A 128 -4.26 -6.76 1.85
C LEU A 128 -4.16 -7.94 2.80
N ILE A 129 -2.99 -8.14 3.40
CA ILE A 129 -2.76 -9.17 4.43
C ILE A 129 -2.05 -8.58 5.64
N ILE A 130 -2.19 -9.23 6.79
CA ILE A 130 -1.30 -8.99 7.94
C ILE A 130 0.04 -9.69 7.65
N ASP A 131 1.09 -8.89 7.52
CA ASP A 131 2.47 -9.33 7.37
C ASP A 131 3.33 -8.63 8.42
N GLU A 132 4.09 -9.43 9.21
CA GLU A 132 4.91 -8.95 10.34
C GLU A 132 4.15 -8.10 11.37
N GLY A 133 2.83 -8.32 11.51
CA GLY A 133 1.97 -7.60 12.45
C GLY A 133 1.42 -6.29 11.92
N GLU A 134 1.65 -5.95 10.66
CA GLU A 134 1.11 -4.79 9.97
C GLU A 134 0.25 -5.19 8.77
N LEU A 135 -0.75 -4.36 8.44
CA LEU A 135 -1.54 -4.56 7.22
C LEU A 135 -0.75 -4.02 6.03
N LYS A 136 -0.49 -4.88 5.04
CA LYS A 136 0.28 -4.54 3.83
C LYS A 136 -0.46 -4.94 2.56
N VAL A 137 -0.18 -4.25 1.47
CA VAL A 137 -0.66 -4.61 0.12
C VAL A 137 0.16 -5.77 -0.41
N GLN A 138 -0.49 -6.89 -0.73
CA GLN A 138 0.15 -8.02 -1.38
C GLN A 138 -0.09 -8.04 -2.89
N PHE A 139 -1.30 -7.70 -3.31
CA PHE A 139 -1.65 -7.70 -4.73
C PHE A 139 -2.53 -6.50 -5.08
N LEU A 140 -2.29 -5.91 -6.24
CA LEU A 140 -3.14 -4.89 -6.82
C LEU A 140 -3.40 -5.20 -8.30
N GLN A 141 -4.67 -5.16 -8.70
CA GLN A 141 -5.12 -5.16 -10.08
C GLN A 141 -5.55 -3.74 -10.44
N SER A 142 -4.93 -3.16 -11.46
CA SER A 142 -5.21 -1.82 -11.96
C SER A 142 -5.61 -1.88 -13.43
N ASP A 143 -6.89 -1.69 -13.71
CA ASP A 143 -7.46 -1.70 -15.05
C ASP A 143 -7.78 -0.27 -15.49
N ILE A 144 -7.00 0.25 -16.44
CA ILE A 144 -7.27 1.56 -17.01
C ILE A 144 -8.52 1.51 -17.89
N VAL A 145 -9.48 2.40 -17.60
CA VAL A 145 -10.75 2.52 -18.32
C VAL A 145 -10.70 3.66 -19.31
N GLU A 146 -10.08 4.77 -18.93
CA GLU A 146 -10.00 5.98 -19.74
C GLU A 146 -8.70 6.74 -19.45
N ARG A 147 -8.10 7.31 -20.50
CA ARG A 147 -6.96 8.21 -20.41
C ARG A 147 -7.08 9.31 -21.44
N GLU A 148 -7.00 10.56 -21.01
CA GLU A 148 -7.04 11.75 -21.86
C GLU A 148 -5.88 12.69 -21.53
N THR A 149 -5.30 13.34 -22.55
CA THR A 149 -4.30 14.42 -22.37
C THR A 149 -4.92 15.75 -22.78
N ARG A 150 -4.79 16.76 -21.93
CA ARG A 150 -5.32 18.12 -22.15
C ARG A 150 -4.30 19.19 -21.77
#